data_67c3d13dafd682a50bf553bb357e1403
#
_entry.id   67c3d13dafd682a50bf553bb357e1403
#
_cell.length_a   1.000
_cell.length_b   1.000
_cell.length_c   1.000
_cell.angle_alpha   90.00
_cell.angle_beta   90.00
_cell.angle_gamma   90.00
#
_symmetry.space_group_name_H-M   'P 1'
#
loop_
_entity.id
_entity.type
_entity.pdbx_description
1 polymer ?
#
loop_
_entity_poly.entity_id
_entity_poly.type
_entity_poly.pdbx_seq_one_letter_code
_entity_poly.pdbx_strand_id
1 'polypeptide(L)'
;MAKHTLLSDAERDQLLGVPAGQDDLARFYTFEVTDFDLIRLRREDRNRLGVGLQLALLRYPGTTLAQILDRVPGIPEELLSFIGAQLDIPAEAIADYAARDQTMTDHARELAVALGLRGAAGTDIPFMIAAAADAAWSTDRGLVIAAGVINAMRQAKILLPSISTIERAGIAGRAR
;
A
#
# COMPACT_ATOMS: atom_id res chain seq x y z
N MET A 1 -12.85 21.70 -19.54
CA MET A 1 -11.55 21.96 -18.86
C MET A 1 -10.87 20.62 -18.63
N ALA A 2 -9.73 20.38 -19.28
CA ALA A 2 -8.94 19.19 -19.03
C ALA A 2 -8.48 19.21 -17.56
N LYS A 3 -8.84 18.20 -16.77
CA LYS A 3 -8.25 17.99 -15.44
C LYS A 3 -6.75 17.79 -15.68
N HIS A 4 -5.93 18.73 -15.25
CA HIS A 4 -4.48 18.53 -15.19
C HIS A 4 -4.21 17.41 -14.18
N THR A 5 -4.19 16.17 -14.65
CA THR A 5 -3.71 15.02 -13.87
C THR A 5 -2.20 15.00 -13.93
N LEU A 6 -1.56 14.81 -12.79
CA LEU A 6 -0.10 14.68 -12.70
C LEU A 6 0.39 13.39 -13.39
N LEU A 7 -0.43 12.34 -13.31
CA LEU A 7 -0.13 10.98 -13.73
C LEU A 7 -1.18 10.46 -14.73
N SER A 8 -0.73 9.65 -15.69
CA SER A 8 -1.59 8.76 -16.45
C SER A 8 -2.03 7.54 -15.62
N ASP A 9 -3.03 6.79 -16.08
CA ASP A 9 -3.47 5.57 -15.39
C ASP A 9 -2.36 4.52 -15.29
N ALA A 10 -1.59 4.33 -16.37
CA ALA A 10 -0.43 3.43 -16.37
C ALA A 10 0.66 3.83 -15.36
N GLU A 11 0.91 5.13 -15.18
CA GLU A 11 1.85 5.62 -14.18
C GLU A 11 1.33 5.45 -12.75
N ARG A 12 0.02 5.57 -12.53
CA ARG A 12 -0.61 5.27 -11.24
C ARG A 12 -0.43 3.81 -10.87
N ASP A 13 -0.68 2.91 -11.81
CA ASP A 13 -0.49 1.46 -11.61
C ASP A 13 0.98 1.13 -11.36
N GLN A 14 1.89 1.76 -12.07
CA GLN A 14 3.34 1.60 -11.83
C GLN A 14 3.77 2.01 -10.43
N LEU A 15 3.21 3.10 -9.88
CA LEU A 15 3.60 3.65 -8.57
C LEU A 15 2.97 2.91 -7.38
N LEU A 16 1.72 2.50 -7.53
CA LEU A 16 0.90 1.97 -6.44
C LEU A 16 0.38 0.57 -6.73
N GLY A 17 0.73 0.00 -7.88
CA GLY A 17 0.39 -1.37 -8.24
C GLY A 17 1.03 -2.36 -7.28
N VAL A 18 0.32 -3.45 -7.06
CA VAL A 18 0.84 -4.59 -6.30
C VAL A 18 1.58 -5.49 -7.28
N PRO A 19 2.88 -5.75 -7.07
CA PRO A 19 3.63 -6.63 -7.95
C PRO A 19 3.04 -8.04 -7.98
N ALA A 20 3.04 -8.66 -9.16
CA ALA A 20 2.56 -10.03 -9.38
C ALA A 20 3.64 -10.96 -9.94
N GLY A 21 4.80 -10.43 -10.37
CA GLY A 21 5.94 -11.23 -10.84
C GLY A 21 6.60 -12.03 -9.72
N GLN A 22 7.06 -13.25 -10.01
CA GLN A 22 7.62 -14.17 -8.99
C GLN A 22 8.80 -13.57 -8.22
N ASP A 23 9.71 -12.88 -8.90
CA ASP A 23 10.87 -12.27 -8.25
C ASP A 23 10.46 -11.15 -7.29
N ASP A 24 9.48 -10.34 -7.68
CA ASP A 24 8.96 -9.27 -6.83
C ASP A 24 8.13 -9.81 -5.67
N LEU A 25 7.34 -10.87 -5.89
CA LEU A 25 6.61 -11.54 -4.81
C LEU A 25 7.58 -12.09 -3.76
N ALA A 26 8.64 -12.76 -4.19
CA ALA A 26 9.66 -13.27 -3.28
C ALA A 26 10.39 -12.14 -2.54
N ARG A 27 10.70 -11.05 -3.24
CA ARG A 27 11.44 -9.91 -2.69
C ARG A 27 10.65 -9.13 -1.65
N PHE A 28 9.37 -8.88 -1.88
CA PHE A 28 8.58 -7.98 -1.05
C PHE A 28 7.68 -8.69 -0.05
N TYR A 29 7.29 -9.94 -0.30
CA TYR A 29 6.21 -10.61 0.41
C TYR A 29 6.58 -11.95 1.05
N THR A 30 7.86 -12.31 1.07
CA THR A 30 8.32 -13.46 1.87
C THR A 30 8.26 -13.10 3.35
N PHE A 31 7.60 -13.96 4.13
CA PHE A 31 7.46 -13.76 5.56
C PHE A 31 8.69 -14.23 6.32
N GLU A 32 9.02 -13.48 7.36
CA GLU A 32 10.04 -13.84 8.35
C GLU A 32 9.38 -14.51 9.57
N VAL A 33 10.19 -15.02 10.48
CA VAL A 33 9.68 -15.70 11.70
C VAL A 33 8.75 -14.80 12.51
N THR A 34 9.12 -13.53 12.68
CA THR A 34 8.30 -12.54 13.40
C THR A 34 6.94 -12.26 12.76
N ASP A 35 6.85 -12.43 11.43
CA ASP A 35 5.60 -12.27 10.70
C ASP A 35 4.63 -13.41 11.01
N PHE A 36 5.16 -14.64 11.00
CA PHE A 36 4.38 -15.80 11.38
C PHE A 36 3.86 -15.70 12.82
N ASP A 37 4.64 -15.11 13.72
CA ASP A 37 4.19 -14.89 15.10
C ASP A 37 2.98 -13.95 15.16
N LEU A 38 3.00 -12.85 14.43
CA LEU A 38 1.87 -11.91 14.31
C LEU A 38 0.62 -12.58 13.68
N ILE A 39 0.83 -13.36 12.62
CA ILE A 39 -0.25 -14.05 11.90
C ILE A 39 -0.89 -15.14 12.77
N ARG A 40 -0.08 -15.92 13.49
CA ARG A 40 -0.54 -17.02 14.36
C ARG A 40 -1.37 -16.57 15.57
N LEU A 41 -1.36 -15.29 15.92
CA LEU A 41 -2.27 -14.74 16.93
C LEU A 41 -3.74 -14.89 16.53
N ARG A 42 -4.03 -15.16 15.24
CA ARG A 42 -5.38 -15.38 14.73
C ARG A 42 -5.72 -16.87 14.71
N ARG A 43 -6.95 -17.21 15.09
CA ARG A 43 -7.38 -18.61 15.22
C ARG A 43 -7.90 -19.22 13.93
N GLU A 44 -8.55 -18.42 13.08
CA GLU A 44 -9.22 -18.89 11.87
C GLU A 44 -8.37 -18.63 10.64
N ASP A 45 -8.36 -19.58 9.69
CA ASP A 45 -7.55 -19.50 8.47
C ASP A 45 -7.86 -18.24 7.65
N ARG A 46 -9.13 -17.85 7.52
CA ARG A 46 -9.52 -16.60 6.85
C ARG A 46 -8.88 -15.36 7.49
N ASN A 47 -8.80 -15.33 8.82
CA ASN A 47 -8.19 -14.23 9.55
C ASN A 47 -6.66 -14.27 9.44
N ARG A 48 -6.05 -15.44 9.44
CA ARG A 48 -4.60 -15.60 9.21
C ARG A 48 -4.21 -15.16 7.81
N LEU A 49 -4.95 -15.59 6.79
CA LEU A 49 -4.71 -15.18 5.40
C LEU A 49 -4.91 -13.66 5.25
N GLY A 50 -6.00 -13.13 5.79
CA GLY A 50 -6.28 -11.69 5.75
C GLY A 50 -5.22 -10.84 6.45
N VAL A 51 -4.77 -11.26 7.63
CA VAL A 51 -3.68 -10.58 8.37
C VAL A 51 -2.36 -10.70 7.61
N GLY A 52 -2.03 -11.87 7.05
CA GLY A 52 -0.84 -12.04 6.23
C GLY A 52 -0.84 -11.12 5.01
N LEU A 53 -1.96 -11.04 4.30
CA LEU A 53 -2.12 -10.15 3.16
C LEU A 53 -2.01 -8.67 3.58
N GLN A 54 -2.66 -8.27 4.68
CA GLN A 54 -2.55 -6.90 5.20
C GLN A 54 -1.11 -6.55 5.61
N LEU A 55 -0.41 -7.46 6.28
CA LEU A 55 0.99 -7.29 6.66
C LEU A 55 1.87 -7.05 5.44
N ALA A 56 1.67 -7.84 4.39
CA ALA A 56 2.36 -7.69 3.11
C ALA A 56 2.11 -6.31 2.49
N LEU A 57 0.86 -5.90 2.35
CA LEU A 57 0.46 -4.64 1.71
C LEU A 57 0.87 -3.39 2.52
N LEU A 58 0.85 -3.46 3.85
CA LEU A 58 1.32 -2.37 4.70
C LEU A 58 2.82 -2.14 4.56
N ARG A 59 3.61 -3.19 4.31
CA ARG A 59 5.05 -3.08 4.04
C ARG A 59 5.32 -2.55 2.65
N TYR A 60 4.64 -3.10 1.64
CA TYR A 60 4.75 -2.70 0.26
C TYR A 60 3.43 -2.96 -0.49
N PRO A 61 2.87 -1.97 -1.17
CA PRO A 61 3.35 -0.61 -1.41
C PRO A 61 3.23 0.38 -0.24
N GLY A 62 2.67 -0.01 0.89
CA GLY A 62 2.43 0.86 2.04
C GLY A 62 0.98 1.35 2.10
N THR A 63 0.04 0.48 1.73
CA THR A 63 -1.40 0.74 1.69
C THR A 63 -2.17 -0.30 2.51
N THR A 64 -3.41 -0.01 2.85
CA THR A 64 -4.30 -0.98 3.49
C THR A 64 -4.97 -1.90 2.47
N LEU A 65 -5.42 -3.07 2.91
CA LEU A 65 -6.21 -3.97 2.06
C LEU A 65 -7.48 -3.30 1.56
N ALA A 66 -8.17 -2.52 2.39
CA ALA A 66 -9.36 -1.77 1.99
C ALA A 66 -9.08 -0.87 0.77
N GLN A 67 -7.97 -0.15 0.77
CA GLN A 67 -7.57 0.70 -0.37
C GLN A 67 -7.30 -0.11 -1.65
N ILE A 68 -6.82 -1.34 -1.52
CA ILE A 68 -6.60 -2.21 -2.69
C ILE A 68 -7.91 -2.78 -3.21
N LEU A 69 -8.83 -3.18 -2.32
CA LEU A 69 -10.15 -3.70 -2.71
C LEU A 69 -11.01 -2.66 -3.44
N ASP A 70 -10.83 -1.37 -3.12
CA ASP A 70 -11.51 -0.28 -3.80
C ASP A 70 -10.96 0.01 -5.22
N ARG A 71 -9.89 -0.66 -5.63
CA ARG A 71 -9.28 -0.51 -6.95
C ARG A 71 -9.68 -1.65 -7.89
N VAL A 72 -9.63 -1.40 -9.18
CA VAL A 72 -9.77 -2.43 -10.22
C VAL A 72 -8.37 -2.65 -10.82
N PRO A 73 -7.88 -3.89 -10.89
CA PRO A 73 -8.56 -5.18 -10.68
C PRO A 73 -8.63 -5.71 -9.23
N GLY A 74 -8.15 -4.98 -8.24
CA GLY A 74 -8.12 -5.41 -6.84
C GLY A 74 -6.85 -6.18 -6.49
N ILE A 75 -6.98 -7.28 -5.73
CA ILE A 75 -5.84 -8.10 -5.30
C ILE A 75 -5.39 -8.99 -6.45
N PRO A 76 -4.09 -8.98 -6.85
CA PRO A 76 -3.58 -9.94 -7.81
C PRO A 76 -3.70 -11.37 -7.27
N GLU A 77 -4.17 -12.29 -8.11
CA GLU A 77 -4.33 -13.70 -7.76
C GLU A 77 -2.97 -14.34 -7.38
N GLU A 78 -1.92 -13.94 -8.06
CA GLU A 78 -0.55 -14.39 -7.81
C GLU A 78 -0.06 -14.01 -6.41
N LEU A 79 -0.36 -12.80 -5.94
CA LEU A 79 -0.03 -12.38 -4.57
C LEU A 79 -0.81 -13.21 -3.57
N LEU A 80 -2.11 -13.38 -3.78
CA LEU A 80 -2.97 -14.12 -2.87
C LEU A 80 -2.53 -15.58 -2.76
N SER A 81 -2.21 -16.20 -3.89
CA SER A 81 -1.67 -17.58 -3.94
C SER A 81 -0.31 -17.67 -3.26
N PHE A 82 0.57 -16.68 -3.45
CA PHE A 82 1.89 -16.65 -2.83
C PHE A 82 1.81 -16.53 -1.29
N ILE A 83 0.94 -15.68 -0.78
CA ILE A 83 0.71 -15.54 0.68
C ILE A 83 0.06 -16.81 1.23
N GLY A 84 -0.96 -17.33 0.55
CA GLY A 84 -1.64 -18.56 0.94
C GLY A 84 -0.70 -19.76 1.03
N ALA A 85 0.20 -19.91 0.07
CA ALA A 85 1.19 -20.99 0.07
C ALA A 85 2.17 -20.91 1.27
N GLN A 86 2.59 -19.72 1.69
CA GLN A 86 3.44 -19.56 2.87
C GLN A 86 2.72 -19.93 4.18
N LEU A 87 1.39 -19.78 4.22
CA LEU A 87 0.57 -20.04 5.40
C LEU A 87 -0.09 -21.42 5.40
N ASP A 88 0.02 -22.17 4.29
CA ASP A 88 -0.73 -23.40 4.04
C ASP A 88 -2.25 -23.18 4.14
N ILE A 89 -2.75 -22.09 3.56
CA ILE A 89 -4.15 -21.69 3.54
C ILE A 89 -4.60 -21.46 2.09
N PRO A 90 -5.75 -22.03 1.70
CA PRO A 90 -6.27 -21.81 0.34
C PRO A 90 -6.67 -20.34 0.13
N ALA A 91 -6.40 -19.82 -1.07
CA ALA A 91 -6.62 -18.43 -1.44
C ALA A 91 -8.09 -17.98 -1.31
N GLU A 92 -9.02 -18.91 -1.51
CA GLU A 92 -10.46 -18.68 -1.43
C GLU A 92 -10.93 -18.20 -0.06
N ALA A 93 -10.18 -18.50 1.01
CA ALA A 93 -10.50 -18.05 2.37
C ALA A 93 -10.52 -16.53 2.53
N ILE A 94 -9.94 -15.77 1.59
CA ILE A 94 -9.95 -14.31 1.61
C ILE A 94 -11.33 -13.69 1.44
N ALA A 95 -12.24 -14.35 0.71
CA ALA A 95 -13.58 -13.84 0.46
C ALA A 95 -14.35 -13.59 1.76
N ASP A 96 -14.27 -14.53 2.70
CA ASP A 96 -14.91 -14.43 4.01
C ASP A 96 -14.29 -13.33 4.89
N TYR A 97 -13.01 -13.09 4.73
CA TYR A 97 -12.31 -12.03 5.43
C TYR A 97 -12.67 -10.64 4.88
N ALA A 98 -12.65 -10.48 3.57
CA ALA A 98 -12.95 -9.22 2.89
C ALA A 98 -14.42 -8.76 3.12
N ALA A 99 -15.33 -9.68 3.42
CA ALA A 99 -16.72 -9.36 3.75
C ALA A 99 -16.90 -8.76 5.17
N ARG A 100 -15.83 -8.62 5.96
CA ARG A 100 -15.87 -8.17 7.35
C ARG A 100 -15.11 -6.87 7.57
N ASP A 101 -15.67 -5.76 7.13
CA ASP A 101 -15.04 -4.43 7.14
C ASP A 101 -14.46 -4.04 8.49
N GLN A 102 -15.20 -4.25 9.59
CA GLN A 102 -14.73 -3.90 10.92
C GLN A 102 -13.52 -4.73 11.34
N THR A 103 -13.56 -6.05 11.13
CA THR A 103 -12.44 -6.95 11.44
C THR A 103 -11.19 -6.58 10.62
N MET A 104 -11.38 -6.30 9.35
CA MET A 104 -10.31 -5.88 8.45
C MET A 104 -9.67 -4.56 8.90
N THR A 105 -10.49 -3.58 9.31
CA THR A 105 -10.02 -2.29 9.80
C THR A 105 -9.25 -2.43 11.12
N ASP A 106 -9.75 -3.22 12.05
CA ASP A 106 -9.10 -3.44 13.35
C ASP A 106 -7.75 -4.16 13.19
N HIS A 107 -7.68 -5.18 12.35
CA HIS A 107 -6.43 -5.87 12.05
C HIS A 107 -5.42 -4.95 11.36
N ALA A 108 -5.85 -4.10 10.42
CA ALA A 108 -4.96 -3.12 9.78
C ALA A 108 -4.35 -2.16 10.81
N ARG A 109 -5.17 -1.69 11.76
CA ARG A 109 -4.71 -0.78 12.82
C ARG A 109 -3.70 -1.45 13.75
N GLU A 110 -3.98 -2.67 14.20
CA GLU A 110 -3.07 -3.44 15.06
C GLU A 110 -1.72 -3.69 14.37
N LEU A 111 -1.74 -4.11 13.09
CA LEU A 111 -0.53 -4.33 12.31
C LEU A 111 0.26 -3.04 12.07
N ALA A 112 -0.43 -1.94 11.78
CA ALA A 112 0.24 -0.65 11.61
C ALA A 112 1.00 -0.26 12.87
N VAL A 113 0.40 -0.42 14.05
CA VAL A 113 1.07 -0.18 15.33
C VAL A 113 2.27 -1.11 15.50
N ALA A 114 2.13 -2.41 15.24
CA ALA A 114 3.22 -3.38 15.37
C ALA A 114 4.40 -3.08 14.43
N LEU A 115 4.13 -2.52 13.25
CA LEU A 115 5.14 -2.12 12.26
C LEU A 115 5.68 -0.69 12.49
N GLY A 116 5.16 0.04 13.47
CA GLY A 116 5.51 1.44 13.70
C GLY A 116 5.04 2.37 12.60
N LEU A 117 3.98 2.00 11.89
CA LEU A 117 3.35 2.78 10.83
C LEU A 117 2.21 3.63 11.39
N ARG A 118 1.92 4.74 10.72
CA ARG A 118 0.72 5.54 10.99
C ARG A 118 0.00 5.92 9.69
N GLY A 119 -1.27 6.16 9.78
CA GLY A 119 -2.06 6.70 8.67
C GLY A 119 -1.63 8.13 8.30
N ALA A 120 -1.79 8.49 7.04
CA ALA A 120 -1.65 9.86 6.59
C ALA A 120 -2.79 10.73 7.14
N ALA A 121 -2.45 11.93 7.57
CA ALA A 121 -3.39 12.92 8.07
C ALA A 121 -3.32 14.22 7.24
N GLY A 122 -4.30 15.10 7.39
CA GLY A 122 -4.29 16.41 6.72
C GLY A 122 -3.06 17.25 7.08
N THR A 123 -2.50 17.05 8.26
CA THR A 123 -1.26 17.69 8.72
C THR A 123 0.00 17.25 7.96
N ASP A 124 -0.07 16.15 7.20
CA ASP A 124 1.04 15.67 6.36
C ASP A 124 1.07 16.34 4.98
N ILE A 125 0.05 17.07 4.58
CA ILE A 125 -0.01 17.74 3.28
C ILE A 125 1.20 18.66 3.04
N PRO A 126 1.60 19.54 3.97
CA PRO A 126 2.80 20.37 3.79
C PRO A 126 4.07 19.55 3.59
N PHE A 127 4.23 18.43 4.30
CA PHE A 127 5.34 17.51 4.14
C PHE A 127 5.37 16.89 2.74
N MET A 128 4.22 16.43 2.25
CA MET A 128 4.08 15.87 0.91
C MET A 128 4.40 16.90 -0.19
N ILE A 129 3.94 18.15 -0.02
CA ILE A 129 4.23 19.26 -0.96
C ILE A 129 5.72 19.58 -0.95
N ALA A 130 6.38 19.59 0.20
CA ALA A 130 7.82 19.81 0.29
C ALA A 130 8.60 18.71 -0.45
N ALA A 131 8.27 17.44 -0.23
CA ALA A 131 8.88 16.32 -0.93
C ALA A 131 8.66 16.39 -2.45
N ALA A 132 7.47 16.83 -2.88
CA ALA A 132 7.19 17.06 -4.31
C ALA A 132 8.02 18.20 -4.88
N ALA A 133 8.19 19.30 -4.17
CA ALA A 133 9.01 20.44 -4.59
C ALA A 133 10.48 20.02 -4.71
N ASP A 134 11.01 19.28 -3.75
CA ASP A 134 12.38 18.75 -3.80
C ASP A 134 12.62 17.87 -5.04
N ALA A 135 11.67 16.98 -5.35
CA ALA A 135 11.74 16.16 -6.55
C ALA A 135 11.63 17.00 -7.84
N ALA A 136 10.79 18.02 -7.84
CA ALA A 136 10.57 18.91 -9.00
C ALA A 136 11.78 19.77 -9.37
N TRP A 137 12.74 19.97 -8.46
CA TRP A 137 14.00 20.65 -8.77
C TRP A 137 14.81 19.97 -9.88
N SER A 138 14.70 18.65 -9.98
CA SER A 138 15.50 17.88 -10.95
C SER A 138 14.71 17.46 -12.18
N THR A 139 13.38 17.59 -12.18
CA THR A 139 12.52 17.11 -13.26
C THR A 139 11.12 17.73 -13.22
N ASP A 140 10.50 17.82 -14.40
CA ASP A 140 9.09 18.17 -14.55
C ASP A 140 8.17 16.94 -14.74
N ARG A 141 8.75 15.71 -14.75
CA ARG A 141 8.02 14.47 -14.96
C ARG A 141 7.15 14.11 -13.74
N GLY A 142 5.82 14.09 -13.94
CA GLY A 142 4.84 13.79 -12.88
C GLY A 142 5.12 12.48 -12.15
N LEU A 143 5.51 11.43 -12.88
CA LEU A 143 5.88 10.12 -12.31
C LEU A 143 7.01 10.24 -11.28
N VAL A 144 8.06 10.98 -11.58
CA VAL A 144 9.23 11.12 -10.69
C VAL A 144 8.88 11.96 -9.47
N ILE A 145 8.08 13.02 -9.65
CA ILE A 145 7.61 13.87 -8.55
C ILE A 145 6.73 13.06 -7.59
N ALA A 146 5.77 12.30 -8.11
CA ALA A 146 4.92 11.45 -7.29
C ALA A 146 5.70 10.33 -6.58
N ALA A 147 6.68 9.71 -7.25
CA ALA A 147 7.60 8.75 -6.64
C ALA A 147 8.39 9.37 -5.48
N GLY A 148 8.83 10.61 -5.60
CA GLY A 148 9.50 11.36 -4.54
C GLY A 148 8.62 11.51 -3.30
N VAL A 149 7.36 11.89 -3.48
CA VAL A 149 6.38 11.97 -2.37
C VAL A 149 6.18 10.61 -1.72
N ILE A 150 5.94 9.57 -2.50
CA ILE A 150 5.71 8.20 -2.01
C ILE A 150 6.92 7.70 -1.20
N ASN A 151 8.13 7.89 -1.71
CA ASN A 151 9.35 7.48 -1.04
C ASN A 151 9.57 8.23 0.28
N ALA A 152 9.32 9.55 0.31
CA ALA A 152 9.41 10.35 1.53
C ALA A 152 8.41 9.85 2.59
N MET A 153 7.17 9.54 2.20
CA MET A 153 6.17 9.00 3.11
C MET A 153 6.57 7.64 3.67
N ARG A 154 7.06 6.73 2.83
CA ARG A 154 7.56 5.41 3.27
C ARG A 154 8.70 5.54 4.26
N GLN A 155 9.67 6.41 3.99
CA GLN A 155 10.79 6.68 4.92
C GLN A 155 10.32 7.26 6.25
N ALA A 156 9.29 8.10 6.24
CA ALA A 156 8.67 8.65 7.44
C ALA A 156 7.69 7.67 8.13
N LYS A 157 7.57 6.43 7.62
CA LYS A 157 6.63 5.40 8.12
C LYS A 157 5.16 5.86 8.13
N ILE A 158 4.78 6.59 7.09
CA ILE A 158 3.42 7.05 6.88
C ILE A 158 2.78 6.20 5.77
N LEU A 159 1.63 5.62 6.06
CA LEU A 159 0.85 4.90 5.05
C LEU A 159 0.41 5.85 3.94
N LEU A 160 0.42 5.35 2.72
CA LEU A 160 0.08 6.15 1.56
C LEU A 160 -1.41 6.54 1.56
N PRO A 161 -1.75 7.81 1.37
CA PRO A 161 -3.13 8.22 1.16
C PRO A 161 -3.62 7.84 -0.24
N SER A 162 -4.82 8.27 -0.61
CA SER A 162 -5.32 8.08 -1.97
C SER A 162 -4.37 8.72 -3.01
N ILE A 163 -4.31 8.12 -4.20
CA ILE A 163 -3.47 8.63 -5.29
C ILE A 163 -3.80 10.08 -5.64
N SER A 164 -5.08 10.46 -5.58
CA SER A 164 -5.51 11.84 -5.83
C SER A 164 -4.93 12.84 -4.83
N THR A 165 -4.67 12.43 -3.60
CA THR A 165 -4.00 13.28 -2.59
C THR A 165 -2.52 13.43 -2.93
N ILE A 166 -1.85 12.36 -3.36
CA ILE A 166 -0.45 12.40 -3.81
C ILE A 166 -0.31 13.31 -5.04
N GLU A 167 -1.20 13.17 -6.02
CA GLU A 167 -1.19 14.00 -7.22
C GLU A 167 -1.39 15.49 -6.91
N ARG A 168 -2.34 15.82 -6.02
CA ARG A 168 -2.55 17.21 -5.57
C ARG A 168 -1.30 17.80 -4.90
N ALA A 169 -0.65 17.02 -4.05
CA ALA A 169 0.62 17.44 -3.44
C ALA A 169 1.72 17.62 -4.50
N GLY A 170 1.80 16.71 -5.48
CA GLY A 170 2.73 16.78 -6.59
C GLY A 170 2.54 18.03 -7.45
N ILE A 171 1.30 18.35 -7.81
CA ILE A 171 0.96 19.57 -8.58
C ILE A 171 1.33 20.82 -7.76
N ALA A 172 1.00 20.85 -6.47
CA ALA A 172 1.31 21.99 -5.62
C ALA A 172 2.82 22.18 -5.39
N GLY A 173 3.59 21.08 -5.27
CA GLY A 173 5.06 21.14 -5.15
C GLY A 173 5.73 21.61 -6.44
N ARG A 174 5.24 21.16 -7.60
CA ARG A 174 5.75 21.59 -8.94
C ARG A 174 5.54 23.09 -9.19
N ALA A 175 4.56 23.70 -8.56
CA ALA A 175 4.24 25.12 -8.73
C ALA A 175 5.08 26.07 -7.83
N ARG A 176 5.93 25.53 -6.96
CA ARG A 176 6.84 26.29 -6.08
C ARG A 176 8.21 26.49 -6.67
#